data_946ae269e2fc8c6d31dbf2170c117a87
#
_entry.id   946ae269e2fc8c6d31dbf2170c117a87
#
_cell.length_a   1.000
_cell.length_b   1.000
_cell.length_c   1.000
_cell.angle_alpha   90.00
_cell.angle_beta   90.00
_cell.angle_gamma   90.00
#
_symmetry.space_group_name_H-M   'P 1'
#
loop_
_entity.id
_entity.type
_entity.pdbx_description
1 polymer ?
#
loop_
_entity_poly.entity_id
_entity_poly.type
_entity_poly.pdbx_seq_one_letter_code
_entity_poly.pdbx_strand_id
1 'polypeptide(L)'
;YRMIESVKKYGGYYIGRYETGDLGKEKAVVKKMNTDINEQTWYEMYEKSKNLEEEKENIETSMIWGSLWDETLQWLLESGAQIQDGEGGTREITESDINDDSTNWGNYNNAEFEYRNTSGGTSTKNEGSSTRIPTGSAEYTKANNIYDLAGNVRDWTLEAYSTSSRVLRGWRLRRFG
;
A
#
# COMPACT_ATOMS: atom_id res chain seq x y z
N TYR A 1 1.35 14.46 18.62
CA TYR A 1 2.59 15.23 18.82
C TYR A 1 3.82 14.50 18.26
N ARG A 2 4.00 13.20 18.52
CA ARG A 2 5.18 12.41 18.16
C ARG A 2 5.51 12.42 16.67
N MET A 3 4.49 12.26 15.80
CA MET A 3 4.63 12.34 14.34
C MET A 3 5.17 13.72 13.90
N ILE A 4 4.54 14.80 14.38
CA ILE A 4 4.93 16.17 14.02
C ILE A 4 6.37 16.47 14.47
N GLU A 5 6.75 16.01 15.65
CA GLU A 5 8.12 16.14 16.16
C GLU A 5 9.12 15.38 15.30
N SER A 6 8.78 14.15 14.88
CA SER A 6 9.62 13.35 14.01
C SER A 6 9.81 14.01 12.64
N VAL A 7 8.72 14.41 11.98
CA VAL A 7 8.79 15.07 10.67
C VAL A 7 9.57 16.39 10.74
N LYS A 8 9.37 17.19 11.79
CA LYS A 8 10.14 18.43 11.99
C LYS A 8 11.62 18.17 12.24
N LYS A 9 11.94 17.14 13.01
CA LYS A 9 13.32 16.79 13.35
C LYS A 9 14.12 16.27 12.17
N TYR A 10 13.49 15.44 11.34
CA TYR A 10 14.15 14.73 10.25
C TYR A 10 13.86 15.30 8.86
N GLY A 11 13.03 16.33 8.76
CA GLY A 11 12.68 16.99 7.50
C GLY A 11 11.73 16.21 6.60
N GLY A 12 11.14 15.13 7.10
CA GLY A 12 10.22 14.29 6.34
C GLY A 12 10.06 12.89 6.91
N TYR A 13 9.56 11.98 6.08
CA TYR A 13 9.42 10.56 6.42
C TYR A 13 9.66 9.71 5.16
N TYR A 14 9.91 8.44 5.38
CA TYR A 14 10.01 7.44 4.31
C TYR A 14 8.78 6.53 4.35
N ILE A 15 8.23 6.22 3.18
CA ILE A 15 7.17 5.23 3.04
C ILE A 15 7.72 3.96 2.37
N GLY A 16 7.23 2.80 2.77
CA GLY A 16 7.57 1.52 2.15
C GLY A 16 7.16 1.51 0.67
N ARG A 17 8.06 1.05 -0.21
CA ARG A 17 7.77 0.89 -1.63
C ARG A 17 6.73 -0.20 -1.89
N TYR A 18 6.65 -1.19 -1.05
CA TYR A 18 5.78 -2.36 -1.15
C TYR A 18 4.95 -2.50 0.11
N GLU A 19 3.78 -3.09 -0.02
CA GLU A 19 3.00 -3.50 1.14
C GLU A 19 3.83 -4.42 2.05
N THR A 20 3.54 -4.38 3.34
CA THR A 20 4.17 -5.25 4.32
C THR A 20 3.77 -6.70 4.06
N GLY A 21 4.75 -7.53 3.80
CA GLY A 21 4.59 -8.96 3.57
C GLY A 21 5.10 -9.79 4.74
N ASP A 22 4.95 -11.10 4.62
CA ASP A 22 5.34 -12.08 5.63
C ASP A 22 6.41 -13.04 5.09
N LEU A 23 7.56 -13.09 5.76
CA LEU A 23 8.57 -14.15 5.58
C LEU A 23 8.32 -15.28 6.57
N GLY A 24 7.26 -16.10 6.33
CA GLY A 24 7.01 -17.28 7.16
C GLY A 24 6.31 -16.99 8.49
N LYS A 25 5.55 -15.89 8.58
CA LYS A 25 4.66 -15.48 9.68
C LYS A 25 5.32 -14.92 10.95
N GLU A 26 6.61 -14.98 11.09
CA GLU A 26 7.29 -14.51 12.32
C GLU A 26 7.74 -13.05 12.22
N LYS A 27 8.20 -12.60 11.05
CA LYS A 27 8.72 -11.24 10.85
C LYS A 27 8.05 -10.54 9.66
N ALA A 28 7.53 -9.36 9.89
CA ALA A 28 7.06 -8.49 8.83
C ALA A 28 8.24 -7.96 8.00
N VAL A 29 8.07 -7.87 6.69
CA VAL A 29 9.08 -7.35 5.77
C VAL A 29 8.45 -6.50 4.67
N VAL A 30 9.15 -5.47 4.23
CA VAL A 30 8.79 -4.66 3.06
C VAL A 30 9.70 -5.07 1.90
N LYS A 31 9.24 -6.03 1.09
CA LYS A 31 10.03 -6.61 0.01
C LYS A 31 9.17 -7.00 -1.18
N LYS A 32 9.69 -6.75 -2.39
CA LYS A 32 9.05 -7.18 -3.65
C LYS A 32 8.81 -8.70 -3.67
N MET A 33 7.69 -9.11 -4.25
CA MET A 33 7.28 -10.51 -4.43
C MET A 33 6.96 -11.27 -3.14
N ASN A 34 6.71 -10.57 -2.05
CA ASN A 34 6.17 -11.20 -0.84
C ASN A 34 4.66 -11.37 -0.93
N THR A 35 4.16 -12.32 -0.18
CA THR A 35 2.74 -12.40 0.13
C THR A 35 2.41 -11.32 1.17
N ASP A 36 1.35 -10.57 0.94
CA ASP A 36 0.83 -9.59 1.90
C ASP A 36 0.50 -10.24 3.25
N ILE A 37 0.69 -9.50 4.33
CA ILE A 37 0.18 -9.91 5.64
C ILE A 37 -1.30 -9.52 5.71
N ASN A 38 -2.15 -10.51 5.90
CA ASN A 38 -3.59 -10.31 6.06
C ASN A 38 -4.11 -11.04 7.29
N GLU A 39 -5.40 -10.83 7.62
CA GLU A 39 -6.06 -11.46 8.77
C GLU A 39 -5.38 -11.17 10.12
N GLN A 40 -4.66 -10.05 10.21
CA GLN A 40 -4.04 -9.57 11.43
C GLN A 40 -4.93 -8.50 12.09
N THR A 41 -4.95 -8.52 13.40
CA THR A 41 -5.54 -7.43 14.19
C THR A 41 -4.67 -6.16 14.06
N TRP A 42 -5.27 -5.00 14.32
CA TRP A 42 -4.53 -3.74 14.35
C TRP A 42 -3.33 -3.80 15.32
N TYR A 43 -3.51 -4.43 16.47
CA TYR A 43 -2.46 -4.52 17.48
C TYR A 43 -1.26 -5.37 17.01
N GLU A 44 -1.54 -6.51 16.37
CA GLU A 44 -0.47 -7.35 15.80
C GLU A 44 0.30 -6.61 14.70
N MET A 45 -0.39 -5.88 13.83
CA MET A 45 0.27 -5.06 12.80
C MET A 45 1.04 -3.90 13.41
N TYR A 46 0.52 -3.28 14.48
CA TYR A 46 1.23 -2.23 15.21
C TYR A 46 2.56 -2.72 15.78
N GLU A 47 2.59 -3.86 16.47
CA GLU A 47 3.81 -4.43 17.02
C GLU A 47 4.79 -4.84 15.90
N LYS A 48 4.31 -5.49 14.84
CA LYS A 48 5.12 -5.88 13.69
C LYS A 48 5.75 -4.68 12.99
N SER A 49 5.00 -3.59 12.82
CA SER A 49 5.50 -2.38 12.16
C SER A 49 6.61 -1.67 12.93
N LYS A 50 6.61 -1.76 14.24
CA LYS A 50 7.67 -1.19 15.09
C LYS A 50 8.99 -1.97 15.00
N ASN A 51 8.91 -3.25 14.69
CA ASN A 51 10.03 -4.17 14.73
C ASN A 51 10.60 -4.49 13.34
N LEU A 52 10.21 -3.75 12.29
CA LEU A 52 10.71 -3.97 10.92
C LEU A 52 12.23 -3.83 10.81
N GLU A 53 12.82 -2.86 11.51
CA GLU A 53 14.25 -2.53 11.48
C GLU A 53 14.83 -2.43 12.91
N GLU A 54 14.39 -3.30 13.79
CA GLU A 54 14.77 -3.31 15.22
C GLU A 54 16.27 -3.34 15.47
N GLU A 55 17.04 -3.91 14.54
CA GLU A 55 18.50 -4.02 14.65
C GLU A 55 19.27 -2.76 14.25
N LYS A 56 18.57 -1.70 13.80
CA LYS A 56 19.18 -0.46 13.31
C LYS A 56 18.95 0.70 14.27
N GLU A 57 20.00 1.12 14.95
CA GLU A 57 19.95 2.17 16.00
C GLU A 57 19.41 3.53 15.55
N ASN A 58 19.45 3.85 14.24
CA ASN A 58 19.07 5.16 13.72
C ASN A 58 17.81 5.14 12.86
N ILE A 59 17.05 4.05 12.87
CA ILE A 59 15.82 3.90 12.09
C ILE A 59 14.69 3.56 13.06
N GLU A 60 13.66 4.36 13.05
CA GLU A 60 12.40 4.06 13.72
C GLU A 60 11.33 3.75 12.66
N THR A 61 10.75 2.57 12.74
CA THR A 61 9.65 2.15 11.88
C THR A 61 8.33 2.17 12.63
N SER A 62 7.24 2.42 11.94
CA SER A 62 5.91 2.40 12.51
C SER A 62 4.85 2.18 11.42
N MET A 63 3.66 1.81 11.86
CA MET A 63 2.47 1.93 11.04
C MET A 63 2.26 3.39 10.64
N ILE A 64 1.80 3.65 9.43
CA ILE A 64 1.60 5.00 8.90
C ILE A 64 0.49 5.74 9.67
N TRP A 65 0.66 7.04 9.87
CA TRP A 65 -0.40 7.93 10.36
C TRP A 65 -1.38 8.27 9.23
N GLY A 66 -2.66 8.44 9.56
CA GLY A 66 -3.66 8.82 8.55
C GLY A 66 -3.29 10.10 7.79
N SER A 67 -2.80 11.12 8.49
CA SER A 67 -2.32 12.36 7.86
C SER A 67 -1.11 12.16 6.94
N LEU A 68 -0.19 11.25 7.26
CA LEU A 68 0.94 10.94 6.36
C LEU A 68 0.50 10.09 5.16
N TRP A 69 -0.55 9.31 5.30
CA TRP A 69 -1.20 8.65 4.18
C TRP A 69 -1.77 9.69 3.19
N ASP A 70 -2.54 10.63 3.71
CA ASP A 70 -3.13 11.70 2.91
C ASP A 70 -2.04 12.57 2.23
N GLU A 71 -0.96 12.90 2.94
CA GLU A 71 0.22 13.58 2.38
C GLU A 71 0.92 12.76 1.29
N THR A 72 0.95 11.43 1.43
CA THR A 72 1.51 10.56 0.37
C THR A 72 0.68 10.65 -0.91
N LEU A 73 -0.64 10.64 -0.81
CA LEU A 73 -1.53 10.78 -1.95
C LEU A 73 -1.40 12.17 -2.59
N GLN A 74 -1.32 13.22 -1.78
CA GLN A 74 -1.09 14.59 -2.26
C GLN A 74 0.26 14.71 -2.97
N TRP A 75 1.31 14.11 -2.42
CA TRP A 75 2.62 14.07 -3.07
C TRP A 75 2.60 13.34 -4.42
N LEU A 76 1.83 12.25 -4.55
CA LEU A 76 1.67 11.57 -5.85
C LEU A 76 1.04 12.52 -6.90
N LEU A 77 0.04 13.30 -6.52
CA LEU A 77 -0.58 14.31 -7.40
C LEU A 77 0.42 15.40 -7.79
N GLU A 78 1.06 16.02 -6.80
CA GLU A 78 1.96 17.15 -7.00
C GLU A 78 3.24 16.80 -7.78
N SER A 79 3.71 15.55 -7.65
CA SER A 79 4.87 15.05 -8.38
C SER A 79 4.55 14.57 -9.80
N GLY A 80 3.29 14.59 -10.23
CA GLY A 80 2.86 14.05 -11.52
C GLY A 80 3.13 12.56 -11.62
N ALA A 81 2.79 11.80 -10.58
CA ALA A 81 3.03 10.37 -10.55
C ALA A 81 2.39 9.66 -11.74
N GLN A 82 3.14 8.80 -12.41
CA GLN A 82 2.67 8.06 -13.57
C GLN A 82 1.96 6.78 -13.15
N ILE A 83 0.76 6.58 -13.68
CA ILE A 83 -0.03 5.35 -13.57
C ILE A 83 -0.33 4.80 -14.98
N GLN A 84 -0.81 3.57 -15.07
CA GLN A 84 -1.23 2.99 -16.36
C GLN A 84 -2.47 3.73 -16.91
N ASP A 85 -2.51 3.93 -18.23
CA ASP A 85 -3.63 4.61 -18.91
C ASP A 85 -4.74 3.65 -19.36
N GLY A 86 -4.53 2.34 -19.22
CA GLY A 86 -5.45 1.28 -19.68
C GLY A 86 -5.31 0.92 -21.16
N GLU A 87 -4.50 1.66 -21.92
CA GLU A 87 -4.25 1.45 -23.35
C GLU A 87 -2.83 0.92 -23.63
N GLY A 88 -2.08 0.59 -22.57
CA GLY A 88 -0.71 0.09 -22.62
C GLY A 88 0.36 1.17 -22.52
N GLY A 89 -0.03 2.42 -22.25
CA GLY A 89 0.82 3.55 -21.94
C GLY A 89 0.72 3.97 -20.47
N THR A 90 1.19 5.16 -20.19
CA THR A 90 1.08 5.78 -18.87
C THR A 90 0.57 7.21 -18.97
N ARG A 91 -0.09 7.68 -17.94
CA ARG A 91 -0.53 9.07 -17.76
C ARG A 91 -0.29 9.54 -16.34
N GLU A 92 -0.34 10.83 -16.14
CA GLU A 92 -0.31 11.40 -14.79
C GLU A 92 -1.56 11.01 -13.99
N ILE A 93 -1.36 10.74 -12.71
CA ILE A 93 -2.43 10.53 -11.75
C ILE A 93 -3.22 11.83 -11.55
N THR A 94 -4.52 11.73 -11.36
CA THR A 94 -5.42 12.87 -11.15
C THR A 94 -6.11 12.78 -9.79
N GLU A 95 -6.74 13.88 -9.35
CA GLU A 95 -7.58 13.86 -8.14
C GLU A 95 -8.70 12.82 -8.23
N SER A 96 -9.29 12.63 -9.40
CA SER A 96 -10.35 11.63 -9.61
C SER A 96 -9.83 10.20 -9.43
N ASP A 97 -8.60 9.90 -9.82
CA ASP A 97 -7.98 8.58 -9.60
C ASP A 97 -7.78 8.28 -8.12
N ILE A 98 -7.66 9.29 -7.29
CA ILE A 98 -7.48 9.13 -5.84
C ILE A 98 -8.83 9.14 -5.12
N ASN A 99 -9.72 10.07 -5.46
CA ASN A 99 -10.91 10.37 -4.67
C ASN A 99 -12.17 9.64 -5.16
N ASP A 100 -12.25 9.35 -6.47
CA ASP A 100 -13.46 8.81 -7.06
C ASP A 100 -13.29 7.38 -7.56
N ASP A 101 -12.22 7.11 -8.32
CA ASP A 101 -11.99 5.80 -8.94
C ASP A 101 -10.50 5.48 -9.11
N SER A 102 -9.97 4.66 -8.23
CA SER A 102 -8.58 4.20 -8.27
C SER A 102 -8.39 2.86 -9.03
N THR A 103 -9.40 2.38 -9.77
CA THR A 103 -9.33 1.08 -10.46
C THR A 103 -8.26 1.02 -11.55
N ASN A 104 -7.92 2.14 -12.16
CA ASN A 104 -6.89 2.21 -13.21
C ASN A 104 -5.45 1.98 -12.71
N TRP A 105 -5.22 1.99 -11.40
CA TRP A 105 -3.90 1.76 -10.81
C TRP A 105 -3.94 0.91 -9.54
N GLY A 106 -5.05 0.20 -9.32
CA GLY A 106 -5.26 -0.61 -8.13
C GLY A 106 -5.71 -2.04 -8.41
N ASN A 107 -5.31 -2.95 -7.55
CA ASN A 107 -5.78 -4.33 -7.61
C ASN A 107 -7.19 -4.47 -7.03
N TYR A 108 -8.20 -4.21 -7.84
CA TYR A 108 -9.62 -4.32 -7.50
C TYR A 108 -10.31 -5.45 -8.28
N ASN A 109 -11.51 -5.81 -7.88
CA ASN A 109 -12.28 -6.89 -8.51
C ASN A 109 -12.55 -6.63 -10.01
N ASN A 110 -12.76 -5.38 -10.40
CA ASN A 110 -13.03 -4.95 -11.77
C ASN A 110 -11.77 -4.59 -12.59
N ALA A 111 -10.57 -4.78 -12.04
CA ALA A 111 -9.34 -4.57 -12.78
C ALA A 111 -8.86 -5.85 -13.48
N GLU A 112 -8.32 -5.71 -14.69
CA GLU A 112 -7.65 -6.80 -15.43
C GLU A 112 -6.24 -6.36 -15.80
N PHE A 113 -5.25 -7.17 -15.44
CA PHE A 113 -3.84 -6.89 -15.74
C PHE A 113 -2.95 -8.12 -15.55
N GLU A 114 -1.75 -8.07 -16.10
CA GLU A 114 -0.72 -9.07 -15.88
C GLU A 114 0.13 -8.77 -14.65
N TYR A 115 0.51 -9.82 -13.94
CA TYR A 115 1.41 -9.74 -12.79
C TYR A 115 2.40 -10.91 -12.77
N ARG A 116 3.53 -10.71 -12.11
CA ARG A 116 4.51 -11.78 -11.89
C ARG A 116 4.05 -12.67 -10.74
N ASN A 117 3.89 -13.96 -10.99
CA ASN A 117 3.54 -14.91 -9.94
C ASN A 117 4.76 -15.36 -9.13
N THR A 118 4.52 -16.03 -7.99
CA THR A 118 5.57 -16.51 -7.09
C THR A 118 6.48 -17.59 -7.70
N SER A 119 6.06 -18.25 -8.75
CA SER A 119 6.87 -19.21 -9.51
C SER A 119 7.79 -18.55 -10.54
N GLY A 120 7.74 -17.22 -10.66
CA GLY A 120 8.58 -16.44 -11.57
C GLY A 120 8.03 -16.28 -12.98
N GLY A 121 6.87 -16.86 -13.28
CA GLY A 121 6.12 -16.65 -14.54
C GLY A 121 5.18 -15.47 -14.47
N THR A 122 4.49 -15.19 -15.59
CA THR A 122 3.41 -14.22 -15.71
C THR A 122 2.07 -14.90 -15.50
N SER A 123 1.17 -14.24 -14.82
CA SER A 123 -0.24 -14.63 -14.66
C SER A 123 -1.12 -13.43 -14.93
N THR A 124 -2.36 -13.66 -15.35
CA THR A 124 -3.36 -12.63 -15.55
C THR A 124 -4.31 -12.59 -14.35
N LYS A 125 -4.49 -11.43 -13.79
CA LYS A 125 -5.64 -11.16 -12.93
C LYS A 125 -6.80 -10.75 -13.83
N ASN A 126 -7.85 -11.55 -13.86
CA ASN A 126 -9.04 -11.28 -14.66
C ASN A 126 -10.03 -10.39 -13.91
N GLU A 127 -10.81 -9.62 -14.64
CA GLU A 127 -11.98 -8.93 -14.11
C GLU A 127 -12.92 -9.93 -13.39
N GLY A 128 -13.53 -9.49 -12.30
CA GLY A 128 -14.37 -10.34 -11.45
C GLY A 128 -13.60 -11.17 -10.42
N SER A 129 -12.28 -11.23 -10.53
CA SER A 129 -11.43 -11.96 -9.58
C SER A 129 -11.09 -11.13 -8.34
N SER A 130 -11.17 -11.77 -7.18
CA SER A 130 -10.68 -11.20 -5.91
C SER A 130 -9.26 -11.69 -5.57
N THR A 131 -8.46 -12.02 -6.56
CA THR A 131 -7.10 -12.51 -6.36
C THR A 131 -6.20 -11.39 -5.82
N ARG A 132 -5.63 -11.63 -4.64
CA ARG A 132 -4.50 -10.84 -4.14
C ARG A 132 -3.24 -11.26 -4.89
N ILE A 133 -2.41 -10.30 -5.23
CA ILE A 133 -1.15 -10.52 -5.93
C ILE A 133 0.03 -10.36 -4.98
N PRO A 134 1.18 -10.97 -5.26
CA PRO A 134 2.39 -10.72 -4.50
C PRO A 134 2.77 -9.23 -4.55
N THR A 135 3.23 -8.65 -3.45
CA THR A 135 3.51 -7.23 -3.35
C THR A 135 4.50 -6.77 -4.42
N GLY A 136 4.18 -5.69 -5.12
CA GLY A 136 5.02 -5.14 -6.18
C GLY A 136 5.18 -6.04 -7.41
N SER A 137 4.26 -6.97 -7.64
CA SER A 137 4.35 -7.93 -8.74
C SER A 137 3.81 -7.40 -10.07
N ALA A 138 3.06 -6.30 -10.06
CA ALA A 138 2.47 -5.68 -11.24
C ALA A 138 2.88 -4.21 -11.38
N GLU A 139 3.29 -3.82 -12.58
CA GLU A 139 3.50 -2.39 -12.88
C GLU A 139 2.18 -1.62 -12.93
N TYR A 140 1.06 -2.34 -13.13
CA TYR A 140 -0.29 -1.79 -13.10
C TYR A 140 -0.64 -1.14 -11.75
N THR A 141 -0.16 -1.69 -10.64
CA THR A 141 -0.47 -1.20 -9.29
C THR A 141 0.56 -0.21 -8.75
N LYS A 142 1.34 0.40 -9.64
CA LYS A 142 2.43 1.31 -9.28
C LYS A 142 2.07 2.77 -9.57
N ALA A 143 2.32 3.65 -8.60
CA ALA A 143 2.38 5.09 -8.78
C ALA A 143 3.75 5.59 -8.29
N ASN A 144 4.52 6.28 -9.16
CA ASN A 144 5.94 6.53 -8.94
C ASN A 144 6.69 5.23 -8.63
N ASN A 145 7.22 5.09 -7.43
CA ASN A 145 7.92 3.88 -6.96
C ASN A 145 7.19 3.19 -5.79
N ILE A 146 5.92 3.51 -5.57
CA ILE A 146 5.08 2.88 -4.55
C ILE A 146 4.13 1.94 -5.26
N TYR A 147 4.04 0.70 -4.77
CA TYR A 147 3.18 -0.34 -5.31
C TYR A 147 2.05 -0.66 -4.34
N ASP A 148 0.93 -1.06 -4.90
CA ASP A 148 -0.22 -1.63 -4.18
C ASP A 148 -0.88 -0.69 -3.16
N LEU A 149 -0.62 0.63 -3.24
CA LEU A 149 -1.27 1.63 -2.40
C LEU A 149 -2.78 1.71 -2.67
N ALA A 150 -3.20 1.35 -3.89
CA ALA A 150 -4.57 1.21 -4.31
C ALA A 150 -4.96 -0.26 -4.47
N GLY A 151 -5.92 -0.73 -3.68
CA GLY A 151 -6.42 -2.10 -3.73
C GLY A 151 -5.51 -3.12 -3.07
N ASN A 152 -5.50 -4.34 -3.56
CA ASN A 152 -4.83 -5.53 -3.03
C ASN A 152 -5.28 -5.88 -1.60
N VAL A 153 -4.79 -5.22 -0.57
CA VAL A 153 -5.30 -5.29 0.80
C VAL A 153 -5.60 -3.89 1.35
N ARG A 154 -6.23 -3.81 2.50
CA ARG A 154 -6.44 -2.56 3.22
C ARG A 154 -5.35 -2.38 4.26
N ASP A 155 -4.89 -1.16 4.39
CA ASP A 155 -3.82 -0.79 5.29
C ASP A 155 -4.35 -0.25 6.61
N TRP A 156 -3.92 -0.83 7.71
CA TRP A 156 -4.13 -0.27 9.02
C TRP A 156 -3.30 1.00 9.20
N THR A 157 -3.90 2.01 9.82
CA THR A 157 -3.21 3.25 10.18
C THR A 157 -3.20 3.47 11.68
N LEU A 158 -2.36 4.38 12.15
CA LEU A 158 -2.38 4.86 13.54
C LEU A 158 -3.54 5.80 13.84
N GLU A 159 -4.37 6.11 12.85
CA GLU A 159 -5.54 6.94 13.02
C GLU A 159 -6.62 6.21 13.80
N ALA A 160 -7.19 6.89 14.79
CA ALA A 160 -8.30 6.38 15.59
C ALA A 160 -9.61 7.03 15.16
N TYR A 161 -10.59 6.22 14.78
CA TYR A 161 -11.96 6.68 14.57
C TYR A 161 -12.69 6.89 15.91
N SER A 162 -12.41 6.05 16.89
CA SER A 162 -12.94 6.12 18.25
C SER A 162 -11.96 5.51 19.26
N THR A 163 -12.32 5.45 20.51
CA THR A 163 -11.51 4.80 21.55
C THR A 163 -11.28 3.31 21.29
N SER A 164 -12.19 2.65 20.55
CA SER A 164 -12.15 1.21 20.27
C SER A 164 -12.00 0.85 18.79
N SER A 165 -11.95 1.85 17.88
CA SER A 165 -11.91 1.62 16.44
C SER A 165 -10.74 2.35 15.80
N ARG A 166 -10.12 1.70 14.81
CA ARG A 166 -9.00 2.23 14.03
C ARG A 166 -9.39 2.40 12.58
N VAL A 167 -8.72 3.31 11.89
CA VAL A 167 -8.98 3.59 10.48
C VAL A 167 -8.16 2.67 9.60
N LEU A 168 -8.85 2.08 8.63
CA LEU A 168 -8.25 1.37 7.50
C LEU A 168 -8.26 2.31 6.30
N ARG A 169 -7.14 2.39 5.60
CA ARG A 169 -6.99 3.12 4.34
C ARG A 169 -6.86 2.13 3.17
N GLY A 170 -6.93 2.63 1.94
CA GLY A 170 -7.01 1.78 0.75
C GLY A 170 -8.38 1.10 0.60
N TRP A 171 -8.68 0.60 -0.58
CA TRP A 171 -9.95 -0.06 -0.89
C TRP A 171 -9.79 -1.57 -0.90
N ARG A 172 -10.85 -2.27 -0.48
CA ARG A 172 -10.89 -3.73 -0.47
C ARG A 172 -11.35 -4.26 -1.82
N LEU A 173 -10.80 -5.41 -2.23
CA LEU A 173 -11.19 -6.23 -3.40
C LEU A 173 -12.68 -6.65 -3.49
N ARG A 174 -13.61 -6.09 -2.73
CA ARG A 174 -15.02 -6.51 -2.75
C ARG A 174 -15.89 -5.58 -3.59
N ARG A 175 -16.78 -6.21 -4.40
CA ARG A 175 -17.97 -5.54 -4.96
C ARG A 175 -18.79 -4.92 -3.84
N PHE A 176 -19.21 -3.67 -4.06
CA PHE A 176 -20.45 -3.21 -3.47
C PHE A 176 -21.58 -3.87 -4.28
N GLY A 177 -22.35 -4.74 -3.63
CA GLY A 177 -23.61 -5.23 -4.16
C GLY A 177 -24.71 -4.20 -3.89
#